data_672baa6dc7797888b7dbd37056577ec3
#
_entry.id   672baa6dc7797888b7dbd37056577ec3
#
_cell.length_a   1.000
_cell.length_b   1.000
_cell.length_c   1.000
_cell.angle_alpha   90.00
_cell.angle_beta   90.00
_cell.angle_gamma   90.00
#
_symmetry.space_group_name_H-M   'P 1'
#
loop_
_entity.id
_entity.type
_entity.pdbx_description
1 polymer ?
#
loop_
_entity_poly.entity_id
_entity_poly.type
_entity_poly.pdbx_seq_one_letter_code
_entity_poly.pdbx_strand_id
1 'polypeptide(L)'
;LRRAGALGLTLCVGVPSEIREGDPEYVAYFERQVEAINGVLESFGLPPHREPFDVEDERTFECDMPGYYGLHYLRRLAAHLALGKELPPPGDDGAASDPVLRDYYRIFDASFARGEAAGMPFQHLIVHGDAEGYYLPVEFEDVIIPDASLEIAGGMLGSSHALLRECRELARALELPEDLSLEDERVWQAVEHQGEGEGKWESYGVESYTCLVLIEACEASVETGAAVVFA
;
A
#
# COMPACT_ATOMS: atom_id res chain seq x y z
N LEU A 1 23.40 -4.37 1.80
CA LEU A 1 23.96 -4.02 0.48
C LEU A 1 22.87 -3.29 -0.32
N ARG A 2 22.96 -1.94 -0.38
CA ARG A 2 22.11 -1.17 -1.32
C ARG A 2 22.43 -1.62 -2.73
N ARG A 3 21.52 -2.33 -3.39
CA ARG A 3 21.58 -2.53 -4.84
C ARG A 3 21.09 -1.25 -5.49
N ALA A 4 22.02 -0.48 -6.05
CA ALA A 4 21.74 0.74 -6.79
C ALA A 4 20.95 0.42 -8.08
N GLY A 5 19.85 1.15 -8.31
CA GLY A 5 19.39 1.52 -9.62
C GLY A 5 18.27 0.70 -10.26
N ALA A 6 17.10 0.70 -9.66
CA ALA A 6 15.88 0.78 -10.46
C ALA A 6 15.10 1.97 -9.88
N LEU A 7 14.44 2.76 -10.73
CA LEU A 7 13.44 3.73 -10.33
C LEU A 7 12.29 2.92 -9.70
N GLY A 8 12.42 2.60 -8.43
CA GLY A 8 11.50 1.79 -7.64
C GLY A 8 10.56 2.70 -6.86
N LEU A 9 9.38 2.22 -6.60
CA LEU A 9 8.48 2.83 -5.64
C LEU A 9 8.97 2.47 -4.24
N THR A 10 9.33 3.46 -3.44
CA THR A 10 9.77 3.27 -2.04
C THR A 10 8.60 3.50 -1.10
N LEU A 11 8.39 2.62 -0.12
CA LEU A 11 7.50 2.86 1.00
C LEU A 11 8.31 3.27 2.22
N CYS A 12 7.86 4.33 2.88
CA CYS A 12 8.45 4.82 4.11
C CYS A 12 7.40 4.90 5.23
N VAL A 13 7.80 4.59 6.46
CA VAL A 13 7.02 4.82 7.68
C VAL A 13 7.89 5.55 8.70
N GLY A 14 7.42 6.72 9.12
CA GLY A 14 8.20 7.65 9.94
C GLY A 14 9.21 8.45 9.12
N VAL A 15 9.61 9.59 9.64
CA VAL A 15 10.60 10.47 9.00
C VAL A 15 11.96 10.20 9.65
N PRO A 16 12.95 9.66 8.91
CA PRO A 16 14.29 9.41 9.43
C PRO A 16 14.92 10.68 10.04
N SER A 17 15.75 10.50 11.08
CA SER A 17 16.41 11.60 11.78
C SER A 17 17.24 12.48 10.84
N GLU A 18 17.94 11.88 9.88
CA GLU A 18 18.72 12.60 8.88
C GLU A 18 17.89 13.59 8.05
N ILE A 19 16.66 13.20 7.68
CA ILE A 19 15.73 14.06 6.93
C ILE A 19 15.16 15.15 7.85
N ARG A 20 14.78 14.80 9.08
CA ARG A 20 14.24 15.76 10.06
C ARG A 20 15.23 16.89 10.37
N GLU A 21 16.53 16.56 10.46
CA GLU A 21 17.58 17.53 10.79
C GLU A 21 18.13 18.22 9.53
N GLY A 22 18.14 17.56 8.38
CA GLY A 22 18.78 18.00 7.15
C GLY A 22 17.86 18.72 6.18
N ASP A 23 16.53 18.46 6.22
CA ASP A 23 15.56 19.03 5.28
C ASP A 23 14.32 19.65 5.99
N PRO A 24 14.44 20.85 6.54
CA PRO A 24 13.33 21.52 7.19
C PRO A 24 12.19 21.91 6.21
N GLU A 25 12.45 21.99 4.90
CA GLU A 25 11.41 22.28 3.91
C GLU A 25 10.51 21.06 3.71
N TYR A 26 11.08 19.86 3.67
CA TYR A 26 10.33 18.62 3.65
C TYR A 26 9.45 18.46 4.89
N VAL A 27 10.02 18.68 6.09
CA VAL A 27 9.25 18.61 7.35
C VAL A 27 8.07 19.60 7.33
N ALA A 28 8.31 20.84 6.95
CA ALA A 28 7.26 21.84 6.86
C ALA A 28 6.20 21.52 5.80
N TYR A 29 6.58 20.87 4.68
CA TYR A 29 5.64 20.38 3.69
C TYR A 29 4.77 19.26 4.29
N PHE A 30 5.40 18.30 4.96
CA PHE A 30 4.70 17.17 5.54
C PHE A 30 3.73 17.61 6.66
N GLU A 31 4.12 18.55 7.51
CA GLU A 31 3.23 19.15 8.52
C GLU A 31 1.97 19.76 7.88
N ARG A 32 2.12 20.50 6.77
CA ARG A 32 0.97 21.06 6.03
C ARG A 32 0.06 19.97 5.45
N GLN A 33 0.65 18.88 4.95
CA GLN A 33 -0.14 17.72 4.48
C GLN A 33 -0.94 17.11 5.63
N VAL A 34 -0.33 16.90 6.80
CA VAL A 34 -1.01 16.37 8.01
C VAL A 34 -2.14 17.31 8.46
N GLU A 35 -1.96 18.63 8.39
CA GLU A 35 -3.01 19.60 8.71
C GLU A 35 -4.20 19.48 7.74
N ALA A 36 -3.95 19.41 6.43
CA ALA A 36 -4.99 19.23 5.43
C ALA A 36 -5.72 17.88 5.59
N ILE A 37 -4.96 16.80 5.83
CA ILE A 37 -5.49 15.46 6.12
C ILE A 37 -6.43 15.50 7.33
N ASN A 38 -6.04 16.17 8.41
CA ASN A 38 -6.87 16.29 9.62
C ASN A 38 -8.18 17.02 9.38
N GLY A 39 -8.18 18.05 8.53
CA GLY A 39 -9.43 18.70 8.10
C GLY A 39 -10.38 17.72 7.37
N VAL A 40 -9.82 16.82 6.56
CA VAL A 40 -10.60 15.76 5.89
C VAL A 40 -11.13 14.77 6.90
N LEU A 41 -10.27 14.22 7.78
CA LEU A 41 -10.68 13.25 8.81
C LEU A 41 -11.81 13.80 9.69
N GLU A 42 -11.71 15.07 10.12
CA GLU A 42 -12.76 15.75 10.89
C GLU A 42 -14.10 15.76 10.13
N SER A 43 -14.07 16.06 8.82
CA SER A 43 -15.28 16.09 7.99
C SER A 43 -15.98 14.73 7.89
N PHE A 44 -15.25 13.64 8.07
CA PHE A 44 -15.76 12.26 8.14
C PHE A 44 -16.05 11.80 9.57
N GLY A 45 -15.87 12.67 10.59
CA GLY A 45 -16.08 12.31 12.00
C GLY A 45 -15.03 11.34 12.55
N LEU A 46 -13.86 11.28 11.91
CA LEU A 46 -12.74 10.43 12.31
C LEU A 46 -11.81 11.16 13.28
N PRO A 47 -11.05 10.44 14.12
CA PRO A 47 -10.06 11.04 14.98
C PRO A 47 -8.92 11.67 14.15
N PRO A 48 -8.32 12.77 14.62
CA PRO A 48 -7.19 13.38 13.93
C PRO A 48 -5.96 12.46 13.98
N HIS A 49 -5.22 12.44 12.88
CA HIS A 49 -3.89 11.83 12.82
C HIS A 49 -2.85 12.76 13.47
N ARG A 50 -1.94 12.18 14.24
CA ARG A 50 -0.79 12.89 14.82
C ARG A 50 0.47 12.18 14.37
N GLU A 51 1.14 12.76 13.39
CA GLU A 51 2.42 12.21 12.92
C GLU A 51 3.48 12.32 14.00
N PRO A 52 4.08 11.21 14.42
CA PRO A 52 5.18 11.22 15.37
C PRO A 52 6.49 11.54 14.65
N PHE A 53 6.97 12.77 14.78
CA PHE A 53 8.26 13.20 14.22
C PHE A 53 9.48 12.76 15.05
N ASP A 54 9.27 12.01 16.13
CA ASP A 54 10.31 11.53 17.07
C ASP A 54 10.45 10.00 17.09
N VAL A 55 10.00 9.34 16.01
CA VAL A 55 10.21 7.89 15.86
C VAL A 55 11.70 7.58 15.84
N GLU A 56 12.12 6.63 16.65
CA GLU A 56 13.49 6.11 16.66
C GLU A 56 13.81 5.46 15.29
N ASP A 57 15.01 5.69 14.76
CA ASP A 57 15.38 5.21 13.41
C ASP A 57 15.26 3.69 13.27
N GLU A 58 15.46 2.93 14.35
CA GLU A 58 15.27 1.46 14.36
C GLU A 58 13.82 1.03 14.22
N ARG A 59 12.86 1.94 14.40
CA ARG A 59 11.41 1.71 14.27
C ARG A 59 10.84 2.32 13.01
N THR A 60 11.65 3.05 12.23
CA THR A 60 11.25 3.51 10.91
C THR A 60 11.31 2.33 9.94
N PHE A 61 10.45 2.37 8.93
CA PHE A 61 10.45 1.38 7.86
C PHE A 61 10.76 2.06 6.53
N GLU A 62 11.65 1.49 5.75
CA GLU A 62 11.93 1.92 4.38
C GLU A 62 12.19 0.67 3.52
N CYS A 63 11.41 0.50 2.47
CA CYS A 63 11.58 -0.63 1.57
C CYS A 63 11.22 -0.25 0.13
N ASP A 64 12.09 -0.67 -0.80
CA ASP A 64 11.83 -0.57 -2.22
C ASP A 64 10.94 -1.72 -2.69
N MET A 65 9.84 -1.39 -3.35
CA MET A 65 9.06 -2.40 -4.08
C MET A 65 9.70 -2.71 -5.43
N PRO A 66 9.38 -3.88 -6.06
CA PRO A 66 9.91 -4.23 -7.40
C PRO A 66 9.33 -3.32 -8.50
N GLY A 67 9.43 -2.00 -8.32
CA GLY A 67 8.82 -1.01 -9.19
C GLY A 67 7.28 -1.00 -9.15
N TYR A 68 6.68 -0.15 -9.99
CA TYR A 68 5.22 -0.01 -10.09
C TYR A 68 4.50 -1.30 -10.50
N TYR A 69 5.17 -2.20 -11.24
CA TYR A 69 4.55 -3.43 -11.70
C TYR A 69 4.20 -4.39 -10.56
N GLY A 70 4.96 -4.43 -9.47
CA GLY A 70 4.66 -5.26 -8.31
C GLY A 70 3.30 -4.92 -7.70
N LEU A 71 3.03 -3.61 -7.54
CA LEU A 71 1.75 -3.13 -7.04
C LEU A 71 0.60 -3.48 -8.01
N HIS A 72 0.81 -3.33 -9.33
CA HIS A 72 -0.20 -3.70 -10.33
C HIS A 72 -0.49 -5.20 -10.35
N TYR A 73 0.53 -6.05 -10.14
CA TYR A 73 0.35 -7.50 -10.05
C TYR A 73 -0.52 -7.87 -8.84
N LEU A 74 -0.21 -7.29 -7.67
CA LEU A 74 -0.96 -7.55 -6.46
C LEU A 74 -2.40 -7.01 -6.55
N ARG A 75 -2.62 -5.82 -7.12
CA ARG A 75 -3.96 -5.25 -7.40
C ARG A 75 -4.79 -6.12 -8.33
N ARG A 76 -4.16 -6.68 -9.38
CA ARG A 76 -4.83 -7.62 -10.28
C ARG A 76 -5.32 -8.84 -9.52
N LEU A 77 -4.46 -9.44 -8.70
CA LEU A 77 -4.80 -10.59 -7.89
C LEU A 77 -5.95 -10.27 -6.92
N ALA A 78 -5.88 -9.11 -6.25
CA ALA A 78 -6.93 -8.63 -5.36
C ALA A 78 -8.28 -8.44 -6.08
N ALA A 79 -8.28 -7.88 -7.30
CA ALA A 79 -9.48 -7.69 -8.10
C ALA A 79 -10.13 -9.03 -8.50
N HIS A 80 -9.32 -10.03 -8.85
CA HIS A 80 -9.83 -11.38 -9.13
C HIS A 80 -10.51 -11.99 -7.89
N LEU A 81 -9.89 -11.87 -6.71
CA LEU A 81 -10.50 -12.33 -5.45
C LEU A 81 -11.79 -11.56 -5.13
N ALA A 82 -11.75 -10.23 -5.21
CA ALA A 82 -12.91 -9.37 -4.93
C ALA A 82 -14.13 -9.72 -5.77
N LEU A 83 -13.91 -10.09 -7.04
CA LEU A 83 -14.99 -10.42 -7.99
C LEU A 83 -15.26 -11.94 -8.10
N GLY A 84 -14.68 -12.76 -7.20
CA GLY A 84 -14.89 -14.22 -7.17
C GLY A 84 -14.42 -14.92 -8.44
N LYS A 85 -13.36 -14.44 -9.06
CA LYS A 85 -12.74 -15.04 -10.25
C LYS A 85 -11.59 -15.97 -9.88
N GLU A 86 -11.21 -16.83 -10.80
CA GLU A 86 -9.97 -17.59 -10.69
C GLU A 86 -8.78 -16.63 -10.64
N LEU A 87 -7.73 -17.00 -9.89
CA LEU A 87 -6.52 -16.19 -9.83
C LEU A 87 -5.88 -16.10 -11.23
N PRO A 88 -5.39 -14.92 -11.62
CA PRO A 88 -4.69 -14.76 -12.88
C PRO A 88 -3.35 -15.52 -12.86
N PRO A 89 -2.74 -15.85 -13.99
CA PRO A 89 -1.39 -16.39 -14.00
C PRO A 89 -0.40 -15.47 -13.26
N PRO A 90 0.60 -16.01 -12.55
CA PRO A 90 1.60 -15.20 -11.86
C PRO A 90 2.39 -14.34 -12.86
N GLY A 91 2.66 -13.13 -12.51
CA GLY A 91 3.39 -12.14 -13.28
C GLY A 91 2.91 -12.01 -14.73
N ASP A 92 2.61 -10.83 -15.19
CA ASP A 92 2.28 -10.55 -16.59
C ASP A 92 2.44 -9.05 -16.82
N ASP A 93 3.18 -8.68 -17.86
CA ASP A 93 3.38 -7.28 -18.28
C ASP A 93 2.05 -6.55 -18.56
N GLY A 94 0.96 -7.29 -18.72
CA GLY A 94 -0.40 -6.78 -18.91
C GLY A 94 -1.20 -6.51 -17.64
N ALA A 95 -0.66 -6.67 -16.45
CA ALA A 95 -1.43 -6.61 -15.18
C ALA A 95 -2.27 -5.33 -15.02
N ALA A 96 -1.69 -4.16 -15.30
CA ALA A 96 -2.41 -2.88 -15.22
C ALA A 96 -3.58 -2.78 -16.24
N SER A 97 -3.61 -3.61 -17.26
CA SER A 97 -4.66 -3.66 -18.30
C SER A 97 -5.55 -4.89 -18.21
N ASP A 98 -5.44 -5.66 -17.14
CA ASP A 98 -6.26 -6.85 -16.90
C ASP A 98 -7.76 -6.52 -16.95
N PRO A 99 -8.59 -7.31 -17.68
CA PRO A 99 -10.01 -7.03 -17.80
C PRO A 99 -10.78 -7.06 -16.47
N VAL A 100 -10.38 -7.95 -15.54
CA VAL A 100 -11.04 -8.08 -14.22
C VAL A 100 -10.69 -6.89 -13.34
N LEU A 101 -9.44 -6.42 -13.37
CA LEU A 101 -9.03 -5.21 -12.67
C LEU A 101 -9.77 -3.97 -13.22
N ARG A 102 -9.91 -3.86 -14.54
CA ARG A 102 -10.71 -2.79 -15.17
C ARG A 102 -12.20 -2.87 -14.79
N ASP A 103 -12.75 -4.08 -14.72
CA ASP A 103 -14.13 -4.27 -14.26
C ASP A 103 -14.29 -3.84 -12.81
N TYR A 104 -13.31 -4.12 -11.94
CA TYR A 104 -13.32 -3.64 -10.57
C TYR A 104 -13.38 -2.10 -10.51
N TYR A 105 -12.49 -1.40 -11.21
CA TYR A 105 -12.52 0.06 -11.27
C TYR A 105 -13.84 0.60 -11.80
N ARG A 106 -14.38 0.02 -12.87
CA ARG A 106 -15.68 0.43 -13.43
C ARG A 106 -16.83 0.24 -12.43
N ILE A 107 -16.82 -0.84 -11.66
CA ILE A 107 -17.82 -1.10 -10.61
C ILE A 107 -17.64 -0.08 -9.48
N PHE A 108 -16.41 0.15 -9.04
CA PHE A 108 -16.11 1.12 -8.01
C PHE A 108 -16.57 2.53 -8.40
N ASP A 109 -16.18 3.03 -9.57
CA ASP A 109 -16.56 4.36 -10.07
C ASP A 109 -18.07 4.53 -10.16
N ALA A 110 -18.76 3.52 -10.70
CA ALA A 110 -20.21 3.54 -10.80
C ALA A 110 -20.91 3.52 -9.43
N SER A 111 -20.36 2.80 -8.47
CA SER A 111 -20.86 2.73 -7.09
C SER A 111 -20.54 4.02 -6.33
N PHE A 112 -19.33 4.54 -6.46
CA PHE A 112 -18.91 5.79 -5.86
C PHE A 112 -19.78 6.98 -6.32
N ALA A 113 -20.05 7.08 -7.61
CA ALA A 113 -20.93 8.10 -8.18
C ALA A 113 -22.38 8.06 -7.63
N ARG A 114 -22.81 6.90 -7.10
CA ARG A 114 -24.12 6.74 -6.45
C ARG A 114 -24.07 6.82 -4.91
N GLY A 115 -22.87 6.98 -4.34
CA GLY A 115 -22.67 6.89 -2.88
C GLY A 115 -22.82 5.46 -2.32
N GLU A 116 -22.58 4.44 -3.14
CA GLU A 116 -22.78 3.01 -2.82
C GLU A 116 -21.43 2.23 -2.82
N ALA A 117 -20.29 2.90 -2.88
CA ALA A 117 -18.99 2.24 -2.94
C ALA A 117 -18.53 1.65 -1.59
N ALA A 118 -19.27 1.94 -0.51
CA ALA A 118 -18.94 1.48 0.82
C ALA A 118 -18.87 -0.05 0.89
N GLY A 119 -17.80 -0.54 1.55
CA GLY A 119 -17.59 -1.96 1.79
C GLY A 119 -17.15 -2.79 0.59
N MET A 120 -16.70 -2.19 -0.51
CA MET A 120 -16.09 -2.96 -1.60
C MET A 120 -14.77 -3.59 -1.11
N PRO A 121 -14.52 -4.90 -1.35
CA PRO A 121 -13.30 -5.56 -0.91
C PRO A 121 -12.05 -4.99 -1.59
N PHE A 122 -10.93 -4.90 -0.86
CA PHE A 122 -9.62 -4.50 -1.37
C PHE A 122 -9.54 -3.07 -1.93
N GLN A 123 -10.43 -2.17 -1.50
CA GLN A 123 -10.41 -0.81 -2.05
C GLN A 123 -9.17 -0.01 -1.59
N HIS A 124 -8.62 -0.25 -0.39
CA HIS A 124 -7.41 0.41 0.08
C HIS A 124 -6.18 0.03 -0.75
N LEU A 125 -6.10 -1.19 -1.23
CA LEU A 125 -5.05 -1.64 -2.13
C LEU A 125 -5.29 -1.20 -3.57
N ILE A 126 -6.53 -1.43 -4.10
CA ILE A 126 -6.79 -1.31 -5.54
C ILE A 126 -7.02 0.15 -5.95
N VAL A 127 -7.77 0.92 -5.15
CA VAL A 127 -8.22 2.27 -5.53
C VAL A 127 -7.18 3.33 -5.18
N HIS A 128 -6.41 3.15 -4.11
CA HIS A 128 -5.41 4.11 -3.66
C HIS A 128 -4.35 4.40 -4.75
N GLY A 129 -3.76 5.60 -4.72
CA GLY A 129 -2.68 6.01 -5.62
C GLY A 129 -1.50 5.01 -5.66
N ASP A 130 -0.72 5.03 -6.71
CA ASP A 130 0.41 4.11 -6.92
C ASP A 130 1.80 4.79 -6.90
N ALA A 131 1.84 6.10 -6.78
CA ALA A 131 3.09 6.86 -6.79
C ALA A 131 3.19 7.87 -5.63
N GLU A 132 2.06 8.23 -5.05
CA GLU A 132 1.96 9.23 -3.99
C GLU A 132 0.76 8.89 -3.09
N GLY A 133 0.76 9.42 -1.88
CA GLY A 133 -0.38 9.34 -0.97
C GLY A 133 -0.01 8.77 0.39
N TYR A 134 -1.03 8.65 1.22
CA TYR A 134 -0.89 8.31 2.63
C TYR A 134 -1.79 7.15 3.01
N TYR A 135 -1.23 6.17 3.74
CA TYR A 135 -2.02 5.29 4.58
C TYR A 135 -1.81 5.70 6.03
N LEU A 136 -2.91 6.03 6.69
CA LEU A 136 -2.89 6.55 8.06
C LEU A 136 -3.13 5.44 9.07
N PRO A 137 -2.49 5.44 10.24
CA PRO A 137 -2.78 4.53 11.35
C PRO A 137 -4.10 4.93 12.07
N VAL A 138 -5.09 5.34 11.30
CA VAL A 138 -6.46 5.67 11.73
C VAL A 138 -7.37 4.62 11.11
N GLU A 139 -8.29 4.06 11.91
CA GLU A 139 -9.19 3.02 11.43
C GLU A 139 -10.40 3.61 10.71
N PHE A 140 -10.56 3.28 9.44
CA PHE A 140 -11.74 3.54 8.62
C PHE A 140 -11.87 2.49 7.53
N GLU A 141 -13.12 2.25 7.09
CA GLU A 141 -13.43 1.10 6.22
C GLU A 141 -13.23 1.39 4.74
N ASP A 142 -13.53 2.60 4.30
CA ASP A 142 -13.52 2.97 2.88
C ASP A 142 -12.42 3.97 2.58
N VAL A 143 -11.76 3.85 1.43
CA VAL A 143 -10.81 4.88 0.96
C VAL A 143 -11.50 6.23 0.90
N ILE A 144 -10.87 7.26 1.47
CA ILE A 144 -11.37 8.62 1.43
C ILE A 144 -10.77 9.33 0.21
N ILE A 145 -11.63 9.89 -0.62
CA ILE A 145 -11.26 10.72 -1.77
C ILE A 145 -11.60 12.18 -1.41
N PRO A 146 -10.61 12.98 -0.95
CA PRO A 146 -10.82 14.37 -0.58
C PRO A 146 -11.07 15.24 -1.80
N ASP A 147 -11.57 16.46 -1.57
CA ASP A 147 -11.68 17.46 -2.63
C ASP A 147 -10.29 17.80 -3.18
N ALA A 148 -10.14 17.80 -4.50
CA ALA A 148 -8.86 18.05 -5.17
C ALA A 148 -8.25 19.44 -4.85
N SER A 149 -9.06 20.40 -4.41
CA SER A 149 -8.57 21.73 -4.00
C SER A 149 -7.76 21.73 -2.70
N LEU A 150 -7.78 20.62 -1.94
CA LEU A 150 -6.98 20.45 -0.73
C LEU A 150 -5.53 20.09 -1.00
N GLU A 151 -5.19 19.77 -2.26
CA GLU A 151 -3.82 19.45 -2.72
C GLU A 151 -3.10 18.41 -1.84
N ILE A 152 -3.85 17.42 -1.34
CA ILE A 152 -3.28 16.28 -0.62
C ILE A 152 -2.58 15.39 -1.64
N ALA A 153 -1.31 15.05 -1.37
CA ALA A 153 -0.51 14.20 -2.24
C ALA A 153 -1.23 12.85 -2.50
N GLY A 154 -1.23 12.41 -3.75
CA GLY A 154 -1.94 11.20 -4.19
C GLY A 154 -3.46 11.34 -4.30
N GLY A 155 -4.07 12.40 -3.76
CA GLY A 155 -5.50 12.67 -3.85
C GLY A 155 -6.41 11.64 -3.18
N MET A 156 -5.86 10.77 -2.35
CA MET A 156 -6.59 9.71 -1.63
C MET A 156 -5.96 9.44 -0.27
N LEU A 157 -6.79 9.02 0.68
CA LEU A 157 -6.34 8.59 2.01
C LEU A 157 -6.74 7.14 2.23
N GLY A 158 -5.77 6.31 2.54
CA GLY A 158 -5.95 4.93 2.97
C GLY A 158 -5.82 4.77 4.48
N SER A 159 -6.34 3.67 5.01
CA SER A 159 -6.14 3.23 6.39
C SER A 159 -5.08 2.12 6.41
N SER A 160 -4.01 2.28 7.21
CA SER A 160 -3.02 1.21 7.43
C SER A 160 -3.66 -0.03 8.04
N HIS A 161 -4.66 0.15 8.92
CA HIS A 161 -5.42 -0.99 9.49
C HIS A 161 -6.21 -1.75 8.42
N ALA A 162 -6.88 -1.03 7.52
CA ALA A 162 -7.67 -1.66 6.46
C ALA A 162 -6.78 -2.33 5.42
N LEU A 163 -5.73 -1.65 4.95
CA LEU A 163 -4.76 -2.23 4.02
C LEU A 163 -4.09 -3.48 4.61
N LEU A 164 -3.74 -3.46 5.90
CA LEU A 164 -3.17 -4.62 6.58
C LEU A 164 -4.13 -5.82 6.56
N ARG A 165 -5.43 -5.59 6.78
CA ARG A 165 -6.45 -6.65 6.69
C ARG A 165 -6.54 -7.21 5.26
N GLU A 166 -6.56 -6.32 4.26
CA GLU A 166 -6.59 -6.71 2.83
C GLU A 166 -5.34 -7.52 2.45
N CYS A 167 -4.15 -7.06 2.81
CA CYS A 167 -2.90 -7.76 2.53
C CYS A 167 -2.82 -9.12 3.26
N ARG A 168 -3.30 -9.22 4.50
CA ARG A 168 -3.37 -10.50 5.20
C ARG A 168 -4.38 -11.49 4.57
N GLU A 169 -5.43 -11.01 3.93
CA GLU A 169 -6.34 -11.85 3.13
C GLU A 169 -5.65 -12.34 1.86
N LEU A 170 -4.89 -11.49 1.18
CA LEU A 170 -4.07 -11.86 0.03
C LEU A 170 -2.97 -12.85 0.41
N ALA A 171 -2.29 -12.64 1.54
CA ALA A 171 -1.29 -13.56 2.07
C ALA A 171 -1.85 -14.98 2.26
N ARG A 172 -3.06 -15.09 2.81
CA ARG A 172 -3.75 -16.38 2.93
C ARG A 172 -4.12 -16.98 1.57
N ALA A 173 -4.56 -16.17 0.61
CA ALA A 173 -4.87 -16.62 -0.75
C ALA A 173 -3.63 -17.09 -1.51
N LEU A 174 -2.48 -16.47 -1.26
CA LEU A 174 -1.17 -16.85 -1.78
C LEU A 174 -0.53 -18.03 -1.03
N GLU A 175 -1.08 -18.42 0.12
CA GLU A 175 -0.52 -19.45 1.02
C GLU A 175 0.88 -19.06 1.55
N LEU A 176 1.07 -17.76 1.85
CA LEU A 176 2.30 -17.26 2.44
C LEU A 176 2.54 -17.90 3.82
N PRO A 177 3.73 -18.46 4.08
CA PRO A 177 4.09 -18.94 5.40
C PRO A 177 4.07 -17.81 6.44
N GLU A 178 3.57 -18.08 7.65
CA GLU A 178 3.48 -17.08 8.73
C GLU A 178 4.85 -16.58 9.22
N ASP A 179 5.90 -17.39 9.03
CA ASP A 179 7.28 -17.09 9.41
C ASP A 179 8.11 -16.41 8.31
N LEU A 180 7.49 -16.14 7.16
CA LEU A 180 8.17 -15.52 6.03
C LEU A 180 8.29 -14.00 6.25
N SER A 181 9.50 -13.47 6.05
CA SER A 181 9.79 -12.03 6.14
C SER A 181 10.55 -11.53 4.92
N LEU A 182 10.65 -10.22 4.77
CA LEU A 182 11.38 -9.58 3.66
C LEU A 182 12.89 -9.89 3.68
N GLU A 183 13.45 -10.27 4.83
CA GLU A 183 14.86 -10.66 4.96
C GLU A 183 15.13 -12.10 4.51
N ASP A 184 14.07 -12.91 4.30
CA ASP A 184 14.22 -14.31 3.92
C ASP A 184 14.70 -14.43 2.47
N GLU A 185 15.80 -15.14 2.27
CA GLU A 185 16.35 -15.38 0.93
C GLU A 185 15.37 -16.09 -0.01
N ARG A 186 14.48 -16.93 0.53
CA ARG A 186 13.45 -17.62 -0.24
C ARG A 186 12.51 -16.64 -0.98
N VAL A 187 12.23 -15.50 -0.38
CA VAL A 187 11.38 -14.46 -0.99
C VAL A 187 12.04 -13.90 -2.24
N TRP A 188 13.33 -13.59 -2.16
CA TRP A 188 14.08 -13.09 -3.32
C TRP A 188 14.22 -14.13 -4.42
N GLN A 189 14.43 -15.39 -4.04
CA GLN A 189 14.45 -16.49 -5.00
C GLN A 189 13.11 -16.64 -5.73
N ALA A 190 11.99 -16.49 -5.01
CA ALA A 190 10.66 -16.52 -5.62
C ALA A 190 10.43 -15.36 -6.59
N VAL A 191 10.91 -14.15 -6.27
CA VAL A 191 10.85 -12.99 -7.18
C VAL A 191 11.68 -13.22 -8.44
N GLU A 192 12.89 -13.76 -8.31
CA GLU A 192 13.79 -14.03 -9.45
C GLU A 192 13.26 -15.14 -10.36
N HIS A 193 12.51 -16.11 -9.81
CA HIS A 193 11.96 -17.27 -10.52
C HIS A 193 10.43 -17.23 -10.61
N GLN A 194 9.88 -16.04 -10.80
CA GLN A 194 8.44 -15.79 -10.94
C GLN A 194 7.78 -16.82 -11.90
N GLY A 195 6.75 -17.51 -11.39
CA GLY A 195 6.02 -18.53 -12.16
C GLY A 195 6.63 -19.95 -12.12
N GLU A 196 7.79 -20.15 -11.51
CA GLU A 196 8.51 -21.43 -11.51
C GLU A 196 8.47 -22.16 -10.16
N GLY A 197 7.93 -21.53 -9.09
CA GLY A 197 7.89 -22.08 -7.74
C GLY A 197 6.99 -23.31 -7.60
N GLU A 198 7.32 -24.21 -6.66
CA GLU A 198 6.51 -25.38 -6.33
C GLU A 198 5.27 -25.00 -5.50
N GLY A 199 5.42 -24.05 -4.60
CA GLY A 199 4.33 -23.48 -3.79
C GLY A 199 3.62 -22.32 -4.50
N LYS A 200 2.38 -22.04 -4.08
CA LYS A 200 1.62 -20.95 -4.68
C LYS A 200 2.34 -19.60 -4.48
N TRP A 201 2.75 -19.27 -3.26
CA TRP A 201 3.45 -18.03 -2.95
C TRP A 201 4.77 -17.89 -3.71
N GLU A 202 5.48 -18.99 -3.95
CA GLU A 202 6.72 -19.00 -4.74
C GLU A 202 6.43 -18.71 -6.21
N SER A 203 5.37 -19.33 -6.75
CA SER A 203 4.93 -19.05 -8.13
C SER A 203 4.51 -17.59 -8.34
N TYR A 204 3.90 -16.96 -7.33
CA TYR A 204 3.53 -15.55 -7.32
C TYR A 204 4.59 -14.69 -6.58
N GLY A 205 5.87 -14.89 -6.84
CA GLY A 205 6.98 -14.31 -6.08
C GLY A 205 6.92 -12.79 -5.95
N VAL A 206 6.63 -12.07 -7.05
CA VAL A 206 6.52 -10.60 -7.05
C VAL A 206 5.31 -10.12 -6.25
N GLU A 207 4.15 -10.77 -6.42
CA GLU A 207 2.94 -10.47 -5.65
C GLU A 207 3.14 -10.76 -4.17
N SER A 208 3.81 -11.87 -3.85
CA SER A 208 4.14 -12.28 -2.49
C SER A 208 5.08 -11.30 -1.80
N TYR A 209 6.16 -10.89 -2.48
CA TYR A 209 7.08 -9.87 -1.98
C TYR A 209 6.36 -8.55 -1.75
N THR A 210 5.59 -8.07 -2.73
CA THR A 210 4.84 -6.82 -2.62
C THR A 210 3.83 -6.87 -1.47
N CYS A 211 3.18 -8.00 -1.27
CA CYS A 211 2.25 -8.23 -0.17
C CYS A 211 2.96 -8.14 1.19
N LEU A 212 4.14 -8.76 1.34
CA LEU A 212 4.96 -8.69 2.55
C LEU A 212 5.42 -7.26 2.84
N VAL A 213 5.89 -6.52 1.83
CA VAL A 213 6.28 -5.10 1.99
C VAL A 213 5.13 -4.28 2.56
N LEU A 214 3.92 -4.44 2.01
CA LEU A 214 2.74 -3.72 2.49
C LEU A 214 2.32 -4.16 3.90
N ILE A 215 2.43 -5.44 4.23
CA ILE A 215 2.14 -5.94 5.59
C ILE A 215 3.11 -5.31 6.58
N GLU A 216 4.43 -5.41 6.37
CA GLU A 216 5.43 -4.89 7.30
C GLU A 216 5.34 -3.36 7.42
N ALA A 217 5.11 -2.63 6.32
CA ALA A 217 4.88 -1.20 6.36
C ALA A 217 3.63 -0.83 7.18
N CYS A 218 2.52 -1.53 6.99
CA CYS A 218 1.30 -1.27 7.75
C CYS A 218 1.44 -1.64 9.23
N GLU A 219 2.16 -2.71 9.57
CA GLU A 219 2.45 -3.09 10.96
C GLU A 219 3.33 -2.02 11.63
N ALA A 220 4.38 -1.56 10.97
CA ALA A 220 5.21 -0.46 11.46
C ALA A 220 4.38 0.83 11.64
N SER A 221 3.49 1.16 10.70
CA SER A 221 2.58 2.31 10.80
C SER A 221 1.66 2.22 12.01
N VAL A 222 1.02 1.09 12.21
CA VAL A 222 0.11 0.87 13.34
C VAL A 222 0.86 0.89 14.67
N GLU A 223 2.06 0.34 14.73
CA GLU A 223 2.88 0.29 15.94
C GLU A 223 3.43 1.67 16.32
N THR A 224 3.95 2.42 15.35
CA THR A 224 4.59 3.71 15.60
C THR A 224 3.60 4.86 15.68
N GLY A 225 2.44 4.73 15.05
CA GLY A 225 1.51 5.82 14.82
C GLY A 225 1.88 6.74 13.65
N ALA A 226 2.91 6.41 12.87
CA ALA A 226 3.34 7.16 11.69
C ALA A 226 2.57 6.73 10.43
N ALA A 227 2.38 7.63 9.49
CA ALA A 227 1.77 7.30 8.21
C ALA A 227 2.71 6.45 7.33
N VAL A 228 2.15 5.55 6.50
CA VAL A 228 2.86 4.99 5.34
C VAL A 228 2.82 6.00 4.22
N VAL A 229 3.97 6.31 3.64
CA VAL A 229 4.13 7.27 2.55
C VAL A 229 4.84 6.60 1.38
N PHE A 230 4.38 6.89 0.16
CA PHE A 230 5.12 6.57 -1.06
C PHE A 230 6.15 7.67 -1.36
N ALA A 231 7.40 7.31 -1.60
CA ALA A 231 8.53 8.22 -1.86
C ALA A 231 9.28 7.88 -3.17
#